data_a4b2f26591a4a28148e2518a4284c7b0
#
_entry.id   a4b2f26591a4a28148e2518a4284c7b0
#
_cell.length_a   1.000
_cell.length_b   1.000
_cell.length_c   1.000
_cell.angle_alpha   90.00
_cell.angle_beta   90.00
_cell.angle_gamma   90.00
#
_symmetry.space_group_name_H-M   'P 1'
#
loop_
_entity.id
_entity.type
_entity.pdbx_description
1 polymer ?
#
loop_
_entity_poly.entity_id
_entity_poly.type
_entity_poly.pdbx_seq_one_letter_code
_entity_poly.pdbx_strand_id
1 'polypeptide(L)'
;MTTIKRRDTDFAAYALPVARAQGLLALALWVFAMLLLTAFCAWFEALRAVAVIIFAWWIWSSFYVFRILPQNGRKMLRARGIEYSIGARNHPRLKTLLQKGSTNVGVREPEGYIQKDASDDANYNVRIAGVTPHWIAVGQGATRDLEPPELDCLALRCLVHARLGHVARLDLINRVRQMPSANRVLVWPISLYASLLHALWLAHAESNADRLALLLVKNPKLVMSALLKDFVSHHNLLRAKGVGFDDVETHLKSGGLLEKSGAQMSAQYALGNALREDAAFNARLNALTTWVNSPEYVSALETLA
;
A
#
# COMPACT_ATOMS: atom_id res chain seq x y z
N MET A 1 -20.14 25.81 23.95
CA MET A 1 -19.31 24.73 23.38
C MET A 1 -20.24 23.61 22.94
N THR A 2 -20.79 23.68 21.72
CA THR A 2 -21.74 22.73 21.17
C THR A 2 -20.97 21.50 20.72
N THR A 3 -21.09 20.40 21.44
CA THR A 3 -20.57 19.08 21.05
C THR A 3 -21.34 18.68 19.79
N ILE A 4 -20.73 18.88 18.62
CA ILE A 4 -21.21 18.32 17.36
C ILE A 4 -21.14 16.80 17.53
N LYS A 5 -22.28 16.18 17.77
CA LYS A 5 -22.47 14.73 17.72
C LYS A 5 -22.07 14.31 16.30
N ARG A 6 -20.81 13.90 16.09
CA ARG A 6 -20.34 13.31 14.84
C ARG A 6 -21.28 12.14 14.54
N ARG A 7 -22.06 12.25 13.47
CA ARG A 7 -22.66 11.06 12.86
C ARG A 7 -21.50 10.11 12.57
N ASP A 8 -21.53 8.94 13.18
CA ASP A 8 -20.69 7.81 12.80
C ASP A 8 -21.14 7.36 11.39
N THR A 9 -20.87 8.20 10.39
CA THR A 9 -20.99 7.77 9.01
C THR A 9 -19.97 6.67 8.85
N ASP A 10 -20.44 5.45 8.62
CA ASP A 10 -19.57 4.30 8.44
C ASP A 10 -18.80 4.48 7.13
N PHE A 11 -17.71 5.22 7.26
CA PHE A 11 -16.79 5.52 6.17
C PHE A 11 -16.34 4.24 5.41
N ALA A 12 -16.31 3.10 6.11
CA ALA A 12 -16.00 1.82 5.51
C ALA A 12 -17.13 1.28 4.60
N ALA A 13 -18.36 1.84 4.68
CA ALA A 13 -19.46 1.44 3.82
C ALA A 13 -19.21 1.76 2.33
N TYR A 14 -18.38 2.75 2.04
CA TYR A 14 -17.98 3.10 0.67
C TYR A 14 -16.86 2.22 0.10
N ALA A 15 -16.29 1.31 0.91
CA ALA A 15 -15.32 0.33 0.43
C ALA A 15 -16.02 -0.77 -0.39
N LEU A 16 -15.41 -1.12 -1.53
CA LEU A 16 -15.92 -2.22 -2.34
C LEU A 16 -15.81 -3.54 -1.58
N PRO A 17 -16.89 -4.34 -1.50
CA PRO A 17 -16.86 -5.63 -0.77
C PRO A 17 -15.92 -6.65 -1.41
N VAL A 18 -15.56 -6.46 -2.68
CA VAL A 18 -14.71 -7.36 -3.48
C VAL A 18 -13.36 -7.61 -2.81
N ALA A 19 -12.72 -6.58 -2.24
CA ALA A 19 -11.42 -6.77 -1.57
C ALA A 19 -11.50 -7.73 -0.38
N ARG A 20 -12.60 -7.68 0.39
CA ARG A 20 -12.81 -8.63 1.50
C ARG A 20 -13.02 -10.06 0.97
N ALA A 21 -13.86 -10.23 -0.05
CA ALA A 21 -14.12 -11.52 -0.67
C ALA A 21 -12.86 -12.14 -1.28
N GLN A 22 -12.06 -11.35 -2.00
CA GLN A 22 -10.80 -11.80 -2.61
C GLN A 22 -9.74 -12.19 -1.56
N GLY A 23 -9.67 -11.45 -0.44
CA GLY A 23 -8.80 -11.80 0.67
C GLY A 23 -9.18 -13.11 1.36
N LEU A 24 -10.47 -13.40 1.49
CA LEU A 24 -10.98 -14.69 2.00
C LEU A 24 -10.74 -15.81 1.00
N LEU A 25 -10.93 -15.57 -0.30
CA LEU A 25 -10.64 -16.54 -1.36
C LEU A 25 -9.15 -16.92 -1.36
N ALA A 26 -8.25 -15.95 -1.28
CA ALA A 26 -6.82 -16.23 -1.20
C ALA A 26 -6.45 -17.09 0.01
N LEU A 27 -7.07 -16.83 1.17
CA LEU A 27 -6.89 -17.65 2.37
C LEU A 27 -7.44 -19.06 2.18
N ALA A 28 -8.63 -19.19 1.64
CA ALA A 28 -9.27 -20.49 1.40
C ALA A 28 -8.47 -21.35 0.42
N LEU A 29 -8.01 -20.77 -0.69
CA LEU A 29 -7.17 -21.45 -1.68
C LEU A 29 -5.83 -21.90 -1.07
N TRP A 30 -5.22 -21.06 -0.24
CA TRP A 30 -3.98 -21.40 0.44
C TRP A 30 -4.16 -22.58 1.42
N VAL A 31 -5.18 -22.51 2.30
CA VAL A 31 -5.47 -23.59 3.25
C VAL A 31 -5.78 -24.89 2.50
N PHE A 32 -6.61 -24.82 1.46
CA PHE A 32 -6.97 -25.98 0.64
C PHE A 32 -5.73 -26.59 -0.02
N ALA A 33 -4.85 -25.81 -0.64
CA ALA A 33 -3.63 -26.30 -1.26
C ALA A 33 -2.71 -27.01 -0.26
N MET A 34 -2.57 -26.46 0.94
CA MET A 34 -1.74 -27.06 2.01
C MET A 34 -2.34 -28.36 2.55
N LEU A 35 -3.66 -28.41 2.75
CA LEU A 35 -4.35 -29.63 3.17
C LEU A 35 -4.28 -30.70 2.10
N LEU A 36 -4.48 -30.33 0.83
CA LEU A 36 -4.40 -31.26 -0.29
C LEU A 36 -3.01 -31.88 -0.41
N LEU A 37 -1.97 -31.07 -0.30
CA LEU A 37 -0.58 -31.55 -0.33
C LEU A 37 -0.28 -32.48 0.84
N THR A 38 -0.72 -32.14 2.05
CA THR A 38 -0.55 -32.98 3.24
C THR A 38 -1.30 -34.31 3.09
N ALA A 39 -2.55 -34.28 2.62
CA ALA A 39 -3.36 -35.49 2.38
C ALA A 39 -2.76 -36.38 1.29
N PHE A 40 -2.27 -35.79 0.20
CA PHE A 40 -1.59 -36.48 -0.87
C PHE A 40 -0.36 -37.24 -0.33
N CYS A 41 0.50 -36.56 0.42
CA CYS A 41 1.67 -37.22 1.04
C CYS A 41 1.28 -38.33 2.05
N ALA A 42 0.20 -38.11 2.82
CA ALA A 42 -0.27 -39.07 3.80
C ALA A 42 -0.89 -40.35 3.18
N TRP A 43 -1.41 -40.24 1.94
CA TRP A 43 -1.98 -41.36 1.19
C TRP A 43 -0.95 -42.48 0.91
N PHE A 44 0.29 -42.10 0.68
CA PHE A 44 1.38 -43.01 0.44
C PHE A 44 2.11 -43.34 1.74
N GLU A 45 2.20 -44.63 2.14
CA GLU A 45 2.86 -45.04 3.37
C GLU A 45 4.30 -44.55 3.49
N ALA A 46 5.05 -44.62 2.37
CA ALA A 46 6.43 -44.14 2.30
C ALA A 46 6.56 -42.61 2.52
N LEU A 47 5.50 -41.84 2.34
CA LEU A 47 5.51 -40.35 2.44
C LEU A 47 4.84 -39.85 3.72
N ARG A 48 4.34 -40.69 4.61
CA ARG A 48 3.66 -40.26 5.86
C ARG A 48 4.57 -39.40 6.73
N ALA A 49 5.83 -39.75 6.87
CA ALA A 49 6.80 -38.94 7.61
C ALA A 49 7.00 -37.56 6.96
N VAL A 50 7.00 -37.47 5.62
CA VAL A 50 7.09 -36.23 4.85
C VAL A 50 5.85 -35.40 5.08
N ALA A 51 4.65 -35.96 5.15
CA ALA A 51 3.41 -35.25 5.45
C ALA A 51 3.47 -34.55 6.82
N VAL A 52 3.98 -35.24 7.84
CA VAL A 52 4.17 -34.66 9.18
C VAL A 52 5.17 -33.50 9.15
N ILE A 53 6.28 -33.64 8.42
CA ILE A 53 7.29 -32.59 8.27
C ILE A 53 6.71 -31.36 7.56
N ILE A 54 5.98 -31.57 6.46
CA ILE A 54 5.32 -30.47 5.73
C ILE A 54 4.33 -29.72 6.62
N PHE A 55 3.52 -30.46 7.37
CA PHE A 55 2.53 -29.84 8.26
C PHE A 55 3.18 -29.08 9.42
N ALA A 56 4.19 -29.65 10.06
CA ALA A 56 4.96 -28.98 11.10
C ALA A 56 5.67 -27.73 10.57
N TRP A 57 6.23 -27.80 9.37
CA TRP A 57 6.87 -26.67 8.70
C TRP A 57 5.87 -25.58 8.35
N TRP A 58 4.68 -25.93 7.87
CA TRP A 58 3.61 -24.95 7.64
C TRP A 58 3.24 -24.19 8.91
N ILE A 59 3.02 -24.88 10.02
CA ILE A 59 2.74 -24.23 11.31
C ILE A 59 3.91 -23.36 11.74
N TRP A 60 5.14 -23.86 11.70
CA TRP A 60 6.33 -23.12 12.10
C TRP A 60 6.55 -21.86 11.24
N SER A 61 6.48 -21.98 9.92
CA SER A 61 6.65 -20.85 9.01
C SER A 61 5.58 -19.77 9.22
N SER A 62 4.35 -20.18 9.48
CA SER A 62 3.24 -19.29 9.82
C SER A 62 3.54 -18.52 11.11
N PHE A 63 3.93 -19.23 12.16
CA PHE A 63 4.30 -18.63 13.44
C PHE A 63 5.49 -17.66 13.28
N TYR A 64 6.54 -18.07 12.56
CA TYR A 64 7.70 -17.25 12.31
C TYR A 64 7.34 -15.94 11.60
N VAL A 65 6.60 -16.01 10.49
CA VAL A 65 6.26 -14.83 9.68
C VAL A 65 5.26 -13.92 10.39
N PHE A 66 4.25 -14.47 11.06
CA PHE A 66 3.22 -13.64 11.70
C PHE A 66 3.60 -13.14 13.09
N ARG A 67 4.46 -13.84 13.81
CA ARG A 67 4.80 -13.49 15.21
C ARG A 67 6.20 -12.93 15.38
N ILE A 68 7.22 -13.58 14.83
CA ILE A 68 8.62 -13.23 15.08
C ILE A 68 9.10 -12.10 14.17
N LEU A 69 8.86 -12.24 12.86
CA LEU A 69 9.38 -11.30 11.86
C LEU A 69 8.88 -9.85 12.05
N PRO A 70 7.60 -9.57 12.38
CA PRO A 70 7.12 -8.22 12.61
C PRO A 70 7.84 -7.47 13.72
N GLN A 71 8.19 -8.19 14.80
CA GLN A 71 8.85 -7.58 15.97
C GLN A 71 10.31 -7.20 15.69
N ASN A 72 10.99 -8.00 14.87
CA ASN A 72 12.42 -7.81 14.59
C ASN A 72 12.67 -6.74 13.52
N GLY A 73 11.81 -6.62 12.50
CA GLY A 73 12.02 -5.68 11.40
C GLY A 73 12.15 -4.22 11.86
N ARG A 74 11.26 -3.78 12.75
CA ARG A 74 11.30 -2.40 13.30
C ARG A 74 12.51 -2.14 14.18
N LYS A 75 12.86 -3.12 15.03
CA LYS A 75 14.05 -3.00 15.90
C LYS A 75 15.33 -2.88 15.07
N MET A 76 15.44 -3.64 13.98
CA MET A 76 16.60 -3.58 13.09
C MET A 76 16.72 -2.22 12.38
N LEU A 77 15.61 -1.65 11.89
CA LEU A 77 15.63 -0.35 11.22
C LEU A 77 16.05 0.76 12.19
N ARG A 78 15.51 0.75 13.41
CA ARG A 78 15.90 1.70 14.46
C ARG A 78 17.37 1.56 14.88
N ALA A 79 17.84 0.33 15.08
CA ALA A 79 19.22 0.07 15.49
C ALA A 79 20.24 0.54 14.43
N ARG A 80 19.85 0.55 13.16
CA ARG A 80 20.70 1.05 12.06
C ARG A 80 20.63 2.57 11.85
N GLY A 81 19.83 3.30 12.64
CA GLY A 81 19.66 4.74 12.48
C GLY A 81 18.96 5.16 11.18
N ILE A 82 18.28 4.22 10.51
CA ILE A 82 17.59 4.44 9.23
C ILE A 82 16.28 5.23 9.44
N GLU A 83 15.76 5.23 10.67
CA GLU A 83 14.48 5.86 11.00
C GLU A 83 14.65 6.86 12.15
N TYR A 84 13.94 7.98 12.05
CA TYR A 84 13.70 8.89 13.18
C TYR A 84 12.21 9.23 13.31
N SER A 85 11.73 9.44 14.54
CA SER A 85 10.31 9.64 14.81
C SER A 85 9.81 10.99 14.32
N ILE A 86 8.60 11.01 13.79
CA ILE A 86 7.86 12.24 13.49
C ILE A 86 7.30 12.80 14.79
N GLY A 87 7.79 13.98 15.16
CA GLY A 87 7.38 14.68 16.38
C GLY A 87 6.95 16.12 16.09
N ALA A 88 6.37 16.76 17.11
CA ALA A 88 5.94 18.14 17.01
C ALA A 88 7.10 19.14 16.78
N ARG A 89 8.33 18.75 17.14
CA ARG A 89 9.51 19.61 16.98
C ARG A 89 10.17 19.54 15.60
N ASN A 90 10.15 18.35 14.97
CA ASN A 90 10.87 18.12 13.70
C ASN A 90 9.95 18.11 12.48
N HIS A 91 8.73 17.58 12.60
CA HIS A 91 7.74 17.52 11.51
C HIS A 91 6.32 17.84 12.05
N PRO A 92 6.07 19.08 12.53
CA PRO A 92 4.82 19.45 13.22
C PRO A 92 3.59 19.26 12.33
N ARG A 93 3.71 19.55 11.03
CA ARG A 93 2.62 19.38 10.07
C ARG A 93 2.22 17.91 9.92
N LEU A 94 3.18 17.00 9.65
CA LEU A 94 2.91 15.57 9.52
C LEU A 94 2.35 14.99 10.83
N LYS A 95 2.88 15.40 11.97
CA LYS A 95 2.35 14.99 13.29
C LYS A 95 0.89 15.38 13.45
N THR A 96 0.55 16.62 13.13
CA THR A 96 -0.83 17.12 13.19
C THR A 96 -1.74 16.41 12.19
N LEU A 97 -1.24 16.13 10.97
CA LEU A 97 -1.97 15.38 9.97
C LEU A 97 -2.27 13.95 10.44
N LEU A 98 -1.28 13.24 10.98
CA LEU A 98 -1.48 11.87 11.48
C LEU A 98 -2.50 11.86 12.63
N GLN A 99 -2.41 12.81 13.54
CA GLN A 99 -3.34 12.92 14.67
C GLN A 99 -4.77 13.23 14.20
N LYS A 100 -4.96 14.29 13.41
CA LYS A 100 -6.29 14.68 12.89
C LYS A 100 -6.85 13.63 11.92
N GLY A 101 -6.00 13.15 11.00
CA GLY A 101 -6.37 12.13 10.04
C GLY A 101 -6.83 10.84 10.71
N SER A 102 -6.11 10.39 11.72
CA SER A 102 -6.48 9.19 12.50
C SER A 102 -7.85 9.34 13.17
N THR A 103 -8.10 10.51 13.78
CA THR A 103 -9.40 10.83 14.36
C THR A 103 -10.51 10.86 13.31
N ASN A 104 -10.25 11.44 12.13
CA ASN A 104 -11.22 11.52 11.05
C ASN A 104 -11.57 10.15 10.46
N VAL A 105 -10.56 9.29 10.32
CA VAL A 105 -10.72 7.92 9.79
C VAL A 105 -11.23 6.94 10.85
N GLY A 106 -11.16 7.30 12.15
CA GLY A 106 -11.59 6.43 13.25
C GLY A 106 -10.61 5.29 13.53
N VAL A 107 -9.30 5.58 13.45
CA VAL A 107 -8.24 4.62 13.79
C VAL A 107 -7.38 5.17 14.91
N ARG A 108 -6.70 4.28 15.64
CA ARG A 108 -5.69 4.71 16.61
C ARG A 108 -4.54 5.42 15.86
N GLU A 109 -4.09 6.54 16.41
CA GLU A 109 -2.94 7.27 15.86
C GLU A 109 -1.72 6.33 15.71
N PRO A 110 -1.18 6.17 14.49
CA PRO A 110 0.02 5.38 14.26
C PRO A 110 1.25 6.16 14.70
N GLU A 111 2.32 5.44 15.01
CA GLU A 111 3.62 6.07 15.20
C GLU A 111 4.18 6.46 13.82
N GLY A 112 4.58 7.73 13.67
CA GLY A 112 5.17 8.24 12.44
C GLY A 112 6.70 8.20 12.48
N TYR A 113 7.32 7.82 11.36
CA TYR A 113 8.78 7.79 11.18
C TYR A 113 9.16 8.37 9.83
N ILE A 114 10.27 9.11 9.80
CA ILE A 114 10.94 9.46 8.55
C ILE A 114 12.02 8.41 8.29
N GLN A 115 11.95 7.81 7.12
CA GLN A 115 12.97 6.87 6.65
C GLN A 115 13.99 7.63 5.83
N LYS A 116 15.26 7.60 6.26
CA LYS A 116 16.35 8.25 5.55
C LYS A 116 16.57 7.64 4.17
N ASP A 117 17.08 8.47 3.28
CA ASP A 117 17.53 8.02 1.97
C ASP A 117 18.73 7.07 2.15
N ALA A 118 18.77 6.02 1.35
CA ALA A 118 19.90 5.10 1.29
C ALA A 118 20.81 5.55 0.15
N SER A 119 22.00 6.07 0.48
CA SER A 119 22.95 6.61 -0.49
C SER A 119 22.42 7.83 -1.26
N ASP A 120 22.62 7.87 -2.58
CA ASP A 120 22.20 8.98 -3.46
C ASP A 120 20.76 8.85 -3.96
N ASP A 121 20.09 7.72 -3.70
CA ASP A 121 18.72 7.48 -4.14
C ASP A 121 17.70 8.00 -3.11
N ALA A 122 16.93 9.00 -3.48
CA ALA A 122 15.86 9.53 -2.65
C ALA A 122 14.78 8.47 -2.37
N ASN A 123 14.42 8.33 -1.09
CA ASN A 123 13.37 7.42 -0.67
C ASN A 123 12.01 8.15 -0.67
N TYR A 124 11.14 7.75 -1.57
CA TYR A 124 9.79 8.34 -1.73
C TYR A 124 8.68 7.49 -1.09
N ASN A 125 9.00 6.39 -0.44
CA ASN A 125 8.01 5.50 0.12
C ASN A 125 7.15 6.18 1.19
N VAL A 126 5.82 6.11 1.04
CA VAL A 126 4.86 6.42 2.10
C VAL A 126 4.07 5.15 2.36
N ARG A 127 4.34 4.50 3.48
CA ARG A 127 3.77 3.18 3.77
C ARG A 127 3.36 3.02 5.22
N ILE A 128 2.32 2.20 5.42
CA ILE A 128 1.90 1.77 6.75
C ILE A 128 2.27 0.30 6.96
N ALA A 129 2.69 -0.03 8.17
CA ALA A 129 3.02 -1.39 8.55
C ALA A 129 2.78 -1.61 10.05
N GLY A 130 3.02 -2.85 10.51
CA GLY A 130 2.80 -3.26 11.89
C GLY A 130 1.35 -3.69 12.16
N VAL A 131 1.19 -4.66 13.04
CA VAL A 131 -0.15 -5.22 13.33
C VAL A 131 -0.87 -4.40 14.41
N THR A 132 -0.18 -4.07 15.49
CA THR A 132 -0.67 -3.20 16.57
C THR A 132 0.49 -2.93 17.54
N PRO A 133 0.92 -1.70 17.75
CA PRO A 133 0.46 -0.48 17.09
C PRO A 133 0.93 -0.39 15.62
N HIS A 134 0.12 0.23 14.77
CA HIS A 134 0.54 0.56 13.42
C HIS A 134 1.61 1.65 13.44
N TRP A 135 2.46 1.65 12.42
CA TRP A 135 3.42 2.73 12.19
C TRP A 135 3.44 3.13 10.72
N ILE A 136 3.64 4.41 10.48
CA ILE A 136 3.77 4.98 9.13
C ILE A 136 5.21 5.40 8.94
N ALA A 137 5.83 4.90 7.87
CA ALA A 137 7.11 5.37 7.39
C ALA A 137 6.90 6.28 6.19
N VAL A 138 7.53 7.44 6.24
CA VAL A 138 7.58 8.43 5.16
C VAL A 138 9.03 8.58 4.74
N GLY A 139 9.32 8.36 3.47
CA GLY A 139 10.65 8.53 2.92
C GLY A 139 11.09 10.00 2.97
N GLN A 140 12.37 10.24 3.18
CA GLN A 140 12.94 11.60 3.23
C GLN A 140 12.75 12.33 1.90
N GLY A 141 12.93 11.63 0.77
CA GLY A 141 12.65 12.18 -0.56
C GLY A 141 11.20 12.63 -0.71
N ALA A 142 10.24 11.84 -0.20
CA ALA A 142 8.82 12.22 -0.24
C ALA A 142 8.54 13.51 0.56
N THR A 143 9.23 13.71 1.70
CA THR A 143 9.06 14.95 2.49
C THR A 143 9.70 16.17 1.85
N ARG A 144 10.68 15.99 0.98
CA ARG A 144 11.41 17.08 0.31
C ARG A 144 10.76 17.51 -1.01
N ASP A 145 10.36 16.52 -1.82
CA ASP A 145 10.07 16.72 -3.24
C ASP A 145 8.56 16.67 -3.57
N LEU A 146 7.72 16.01 -2.73
CA LEU A 146 6.27 16.06 -2.90
C LEU A 146 5.70 17.37 -2.36
N GLU A 147 4.71 17.89 -3.05
CA GLU A 147 3.93 18.99 -2.50
C GLU A 147 3.26 18.58 -1.19
N PRO A 148 3.18 19.51 -0.23
CA PRO A 148 2.58 19.21 1.06
C PRO A 148 1.19 18.57 1.00
N PRO A 149 0.24 19.00 0.13
CA PRO A 149 -1.07 18.33 0.01
C PRO A 149 -1.00 16.93 -0.58
N GLU A 150 -0.03 16.65 -1.47
CA GLU A 150 0.17 15.32 -2.06
C GLU A 150 0.69 14.33 -1.02
N LEU A 151 1.66 14.76 -0.21
CA LEU A 151 2.16 13.96 0.91
C LEU A 151 1.04 13.69 1.93
N ASP A 152 0.19 14.67 2.21
CA ASP A 152 -0.98 14.51 3.07
C ASP A 152 -1.94 13.44 2.51
N CYS A 153 -2.18 13.47 1.20
CA CYS A 153 -3.02 12.49 0.52
C CYS A 153 -2.47 11.06 0.68
N LEU A 154 -1.17 10.85 0.46
CA LEU A 154 -0.54 9.54 0.62
C LEU A 154 -0.56 9.05 2.08
N ALA A 155 -0.36 9.95 3.04
CA ALA A 155 -0.44 9.63 4.45
C ALA A 155 -1.88 9.27 4.88
N LEU A 156 -2.89 10.01 4.40
CA LEU A 156 -4.31 9.69 4.64
C LEU A 156 -4.68 8.35 4.02
N ARG A 157 -4.20 8.04 2.81
CA ARG A 157 -4.36 6.72 2.18
C ARG A 157 -3.82 5.59 3.07
N CYS A 158 -2.67 5.79 3.71
CA CYS A 158 -2.13 4.85 4.68
C CYS A 158 -3.07 4.65 5.88
N LEU A 159 -3.67 5.71 6.41
CA LEU A 159 -4.65 5.61 7.51
C LEU A 159 -5.92 4.87 7.08
N VAL A 160 -6.36 5.06 5.83
CA VAL A 160 -7.46 4.30 5.25
C VAL A 160 -7.14 2.80 5.21
N HIS A 161 -5.94 2.40 4.81
CA HIS A 161 -5.51 1.00 4.87
C HIS A 161 -5.61 0.44 6.29
N ALA A 162 -5.27 1.23 7.32
CA ALA A 162 -5.43 0.81 8.72
C ALA A 162 -6.91 0.60 9.07
N ARG A 163 -7.79 1.53 8.69
CA ARG A 163 -9.24 1.42 8.94
C ARG A 163 -9.86 0.20 8.31
N LEU A 164 -9.44 -0.13 7.09
CA LEU A 164 -9.95 -1.29 6.35
C LEU A 164 -9.31 -2.63 6.79
N GLY A 165 -8.38 -2.61 7.74
CA GLY A 165 -7.69 -3.82 8.20
C GLY A 165 -6.73 -4.44 7.17
N HIS A 166 -6.26 -3.63 6.20
CA HIS A 166 -5.38 -4.09 5.12
C HIS A 166 -3.93 -4.28 5.57
N VAL A 167 -3.51 -3.60 6.66
CA VAL A 167 -2.09 -3.42 7.02
C VAL A 167 -1.35 -4.74 7.21
N ALA A 168 -1.96 -5.71 7.90
CA ALA A 168 -1.30 -7.00 8.15
C ALA A 168 -1.00 -7.77 6.84
N ARG A 169 -1.91 -7.71 5.86
CA ARG A 169 -1.74 -8.36 4.55
C ARG A 169 -0.73 -7.63 3.68
N LEU A 170 -0.77 -6.30 3.66
CA LEU A 170 0.23 -5.47 2.96
C LEU A 170 1.62 -5.69 3.53
N ASP A 171 1.75 -5.70 4.84
CA ASP A 171 3.03 -5.94 5.53
C ASP A 171 3.56 -7.35 5.20
N LEU A 172 2.70 -8.36 5.16
CA LEU A 172 3.07 -9.72 4.76
C LEU A 172 3.59 -9.77 3.31
N ILE A 173 2.85 -9.21 2.35
CA ILE A 173 3.27 -9.17 0.94
C ILE A 173 4.63 -8.49 0.82
N ASN A 174 4.79 -7.31 1.41
CA ASN A 174 6.02 -6.54 1.33
C ASN A 174 7.22 -7.26 1.96
N ARG A 175 7.04 -7.89 3.11
CA ARG A 175 8.11 -8.67 3.78
C ARG A 175 8.55 -9.85 2.95
N VAL A 176 7.61 -10.63 2.43
CA VAL A 176 7.95 -11.80 1.59
C VAL A 176 8.65 -11.36 0.31
N ARG A 177 8.21 -10.27 -0.33
CA ARG A 177 8.87 -9.74 -1.53
C ARG A 177 10.29 -9.24 -1.29
N GLN A 178 10.55 -8.66 -0.12
CA GLN A 178 11.87 -8.16 0.27
C GLN A 178 12.82 -9.24 0.78
N MET A 179 12.32 -10.46 1.02
CA MET A 179 13.19 -11.57 1.44
C MET A 179 14.10 -12.04 0.31
N PRO A 180 15.37 -12.39 0.60
CA PRO A 180 16.21 -13.13 -0.34
C PRO A 180 15.53 -14.40 -0.82
N SER A 181 15.82 -14.83 -2.05
CA SER A 181 15.18 -16.01 -2.66
C SER A 181 15.32 -17.28 -1.82
N ALA A 182 16.49 -17.52 -1.24
CA ALA A 182 16.72 -18.65 -0.34
C ALA A 182 15.77 -18.65 0.88
N ASN A 183 15.58 -17.48 1.51
CA ASN A 183 14.66 -17.37 2.65
C ASN A 183 13.19 -17.54 2.24
N ARG A 184 12.82 -17.15 1.02
CA ARG A 184 11.47 -17.40 0.49
C ARG A 184 11.18 -18.91 0.32
N VAL A 185 12.20 -19.71 -0.03
CA VAL A 185 12.08 -21.16 -0.08
C VAL A 185 11.85 -21.73 1.31
N LEU A 186 12.56 -21.23 2.34
CA LEU A 186 12.37 -21.69 3.73
C LEU A 186 10.98 -21.39 4.29
N VAL A 187 10.31 -20.34 3.81
CA VAL A 187 8.95 -19.96 4.21
C VAL A 187 7.96 -20.13 3.06
N TRP A 188 8.20 -21.09 2.14
CA TRP A 188 7.41 -21.26 0.92
C TRP A 188 5.90 -21.36 1.13
N PRO A 189 5.36 -22.00 2.20
CA PRO A 189 3.91 -22.04 2.39
C PRO A 189 3.31 -20.64 2.56
N ILE A 190 4.01 -19.76 3.30
CA ILE A 190 3.59 -18.37 3.48
C ILE A 190 3.90 -17.53 2.24
N SER A 191 4.97 -17.84 1.51
CA SER A 191 5.27 -17.19 0.22
C SER A 191 4.16 -17.44 -0.80
N LEU A 192 3.60 -18.65 -0.83
CA LEU A 192 2.44 -18.99 -1.65
C LEU A 192 1.22 -18.13 -1.25
N TYR A 193 0.92 -18.04 0.04
CA TYR A 193 -0.19 -17.18 0.51
C TYR A 193 0.03 -15.71 0.16
N ALA A 194 1.23 -15.17 0.35
CA ALA A 194 1.56 -13.80 -0.04
C ALA A 194 1.41 -13.57 -1.54
N SER A 195 1.77 -14.56 -2.38
CA SER A 195 1.58 -14.51 -3.83
C SER A 195 0.11 -14.52 -4.23
N LEU A 196 -0.71 -15.33 -3.59
CA LEU A 196 -2.17 -15.34 -3.80
C LEU A 196 -2.81 -14.00 -3.37
N LEU A 197 -2.41 -13.45 -2.23
CA LEU A 197 -2.85 -12.12 -1.80
C LEU A 197 -2.44 -11.05 -2.81
N HIS A 198 -1.20 -11.10 -3.31
CA HIS A 198 -0.73 -10.16 -4.32
C HIS A 198 -1.57 -10.26 -5.61
N ALA A 199 -1.81 -11.47 -6.10
CA ALA A 199 -2.51 -11.69 -7.36
C ALA A 199 -4.01 -11.36 -7.29
N LEU A 200 -4.68 -11.72 -6.20
CA LEU A 200 -6.14 -11.67 -6.12
C LEU A 200 -6.66 -10.45 -5.35
N TRP A 201 -5.96 -10.02 -4.32
CA TRP A 201 -6.49 -9.06 -3.34
C TRP A 201 -5.88 -7.66 -3.46
N LEU A 202 -4.58 -7.54 -3.77
CA LEU A 202 -3.85 -6.26 -3.64
C LEU A 202 -4.47 -5.14 -4.46
N ALA A 203 -4.78 -5.39 -5.73
CA ALA A 203 -5.34 -4.37 -6.63
C ALA A 203 -6.67 -3.79 -6.10
N HIS A 204 -7.54 -4.65 -5.54
CA HIS A 204 -8.81 -4.23 -4.94
C HIS A 204 -8.62 -3.47 -3.63
N ALA A 205 -7.64 -3.88 -2.80
CA ALA A 205 -7.32 -3.20 -1.55
C ALA A 205 -6.77 -1.79 -1.81
N GLU A 206 -5.89 -1.65 -2.80
CA GLU A 206 -5.34 -0.39 -3.24
C GLU A 206 -6.43 0.54 -3.80
N SER A 207 -7.29 0.02 -4.70
CA SER A 207 -8.41 0.77 -5.27
C SER A 207 -9.38 1.28 -4.19
N ASN A 208 -9.67 0.46 -3.17
CA ASN A 208 -10.49 0.89 -2.04
C ASN A 208 -9.83 2.02 -1.25
N ALA A 209 -8.53 1.92 -0.99
CA ALA A 209 -7.81 2.96 -0.27
C ALA A 209 -7.77 4.27 -1.06
N ASP A 210 -7.58 4.20 -2.38
CA ASP A 210 -7.58 5.37 -3.27
C ASP A 210 -8.94 6.08 -3.26
N ARG A 211 -10.05 5.33 -3.37
CA ARG A 211 -11.42 5.87 -3.32
C ARG A 211 -11.72 6.59 -2.01
N LEU A 212 -11.38 5.95 -0.88
CA LEU A 212 -11.65 6.52 0.43
C LEU A 212 -10.70 7.69 0.76
N ALA A 213 -9.45 7.65 0.30
CA ALA A 213 -8.54 8.79 0.40
C ALA A 213 -9.09 9.99 -0.40
N LEU A 214 -9.66 9.75 -1.58
CA LEU A 214 -10.31 10.78 -2.37
C LEU A 214 -11.50 11.42 -1.67
N LEU A 215 -12.34 10.64 -0.99
CA LEU A 215 -13.45 11.19 -0.18
C LEU A 215 -12.96 12.09 0.96
N LEU A 216 -11.81 11.77 1.56
CA LEU A 216 -11.21 12.61 2.60
C LEU A 216 -10.59 13.90 2.06
N VAL A 217 -9.91 13.80 0.93
CA VAL A 217 -9.18 14.91 0.29
C VAL A 217 -10.14 15.82 -0.51
N LYS A 218 -11.22 15.26 -1.06
CA LYS A 218 -12.25 15.96 -1.88
C LYS A 218 -11.68 16.66 -3.13
N ASN A 219 -10.48 16.29 -3.56
CA ASN A 219 -9.82 16.88 -4.74
C ASN A 219 -9.25 15.77 -5.64
N PRO A 220 -9.97 15.38 -6.72
CA PRO A 220 -9.55 14.32 -7.61
C PRO A 220 -8.19 14.58 -8.29
N LYS A 221 -7.93 15.83 -8.71
CA LYS A 221 -6.67 16.18 -9.39
C LYS A 221 -5.47 15.96 -8.46
N LEU A 222 -5.60 16.37 -7.21
CA LEU A 222 -4.56 16.20 -6.20
C LEU A 222 -4.29 14.72 -5.92
N VAL A 223 -5.35 13.90 -5.78
CA VAL A 223 -5.19 12.47 -5.54
C VAL A 223 -4.53 11.78 -6.72
N MET A 224 -4.93 12.11 -7.96
CA MET A 224 -4.31 11.57 -9.17
C MET A 224 -2.83 11.96 -9.27
N SER A 225 -2.49 13.21 -8.98
CA SER A 225 -1.09 13.68 -8.96
C SER A 225 -0.27 12.90 -7.93
N ALA A 226 -0.75 12.79 -6.69
CA ALA A 226 -0.07 12.06 -5.63
C ALA A 226 0.17 10.60 -6.00
N LEU A 227 -0.83 9.90 -6.57
CA LEU A 227 -0.72 8.50 -6.98
C LEU A 227 0.25 8.32 -8.14
N LEU A 228 0.24 9.21 -9.14
CA LEU A 228 1.18 9.14 -10.26
C LEU A 228 2.61 9.44 -9.82
N LYS A 229 2.83 10.42 -8.95
CA LYS A 229 4.15 10.71 -8.39
C LYS A 229 4.67 9.55 -7.53
N ASP A 230 3.80 8.92 -6.74
CA ASP A 230 4.11 7.69 -6.00
C ASP A 230 4.50 6.55 -6.95
N PHE A 231 3.75 6.33 -8.03
CA PHE A 231 4.07 5.33 -9.05
C PHE A 231 5.43 5.58 -9.72
N VAL A 232 5.70 6.80 -10.21
CA VAL A 232 6.97 7.16 -10.84
C VAL A 232 8.14 6.96 -9.89
N SER A 233 7.97 7.33 -8.62
CA SER A 233 9.02 7.20 -7.61
C SER A 233 9.42 5.75 -7.32
N HIS A 234 8.50 4.81 -7.50
CA HIS A 234 8.74 3.38 -7.30
C HIS A 234 9.17 2.64 -8.57
N HIS A 235 9.11 3.28 -9.73
CA HIS A 235 9.40 2.64 -11.01
C HIS A 235 10.82 2.95 -11.49
N ASN A 236 11.77 2.08 -11.15
CA ASN A 236 13.20 2.28 -11.45
C ASN A 236 13.50 2.60 -12.92
N LEU A 237 12.78 1.98 -13.87
CA LEU A 237 12.96 2.23 -15.30
C LEU A 237 12.55 3.65 -15.70
N LEU A 238 11.50 4.22 -15.09
CA LEU A 238 11.09 5.60 -15.35
C LEU A 238 12.14 6.57 -14.83
N ARG A 239 12.63 6.37 -13.61
CA ARG A 239 13.69 7.20 -13.04
C ARG A 239 14.98 7.09 -13.86
N ALA A 240 15.36 5.90 -14.31
CA ALA A 240 16.51 5.71 -15.19
C ALA A 240 16.37 6.40 -16.54
N LYS A 241 15.14 6.62 -17.03
CA LYS A 241 14.83 7.40 -18.25
C LYS A 241 14.67 8.90 -17.98
N GLY A 242 14.95 9.36 -16.76
CA GLY A 242 14.85 10.76 -16.36
C GLY A 242 13.43 11.30 -16.20
N VAL A 243 12.43 10.43 -16.06
CA VAL A 243 11.04 10.85 -15.78
C VAL A 243 10.96 11.38 -14.36
N GLY A 244 10.61 12.65 -14.22
CA GLY A 244 10.46 13.38 -12.96
C GLY A 244 9.01 13.73 -12.62
N PHE A 245 8.82 14.44 -11.53
CA PHE A 245 7.50 14.89 -11.07
C PHE A 245 6.90 15.99 -11.98
N ASP A 246 7.74 16.80 -12.61
CA ASP A 246 7.31 17.80 -13.60
C ASP A 246 6.67 17.16 -14.83
N ASP A 247 7.16 15.96 -15.22
CA ASP A 247 6.56 15.19 -16.31
C ASP A 247 5.19 14.66 -15.95
N VAL A 248 4.97 14.27 -14.68
CA VAL A 248 3.66 13.89 -14.16
C VAL A 248 2.68 15.04 -14.25
N GLU A 249 3.09 16.23 -13.82
CA GLU A 249 2.24 17.42 -13.88
C GLU A 249 1.89 17.81 -15.32
N THR A 250 2.87 17.74 -16.22
CA THR A 250 2.66 17.97 -17.65
C THR A 250 1.69 16.96 -18.25
N HIS A 251 1.85 15.68 -17.90
CA HIS A 251 0.94 14.61 -18.33
C HIS A 251 -0.51 14.84 -17.86
N LEU A 252 -0.69 15.27 -16.61
CA LEU A 252 -2.02 15.59 -16.06
C LEU A 252 -2.63 16.81 -16.72
N LYS A 253 -1.84 17.85 -17.01
CA LYS A 253 -2.31 19.08 -17.69
C LYS A 253 -2.73 18.82 -19.14
N SER A 254 -2.01 17.93 -19.86
CA SER A 254 -2.31 17.56 -21.24
C SER A 254 -3.47 16.56 -21.39
N GLY A 255 -4.09 16.12 -20.29
CA GLY A 255 -5.15 15.12 -20.32
C GLY A 255 -4.67 13.76 -20.86
N GLY A 256 -3.36 13.45 -20.73
CA GLY A 256 -2.74 12.24 -21.28
C GLY A 256 -2.46 12.30 -22.77
N LEU A 257 -2.75 13.43 -23.44
CA LEU A 257 -2.40 13.66 -24.84
C LEU A 257 -0.93 14.10 -24.93
N LEU A 258 -0.15 13.40 -25.76
CA LEU A 258 1.26 13.70 -26.01
C LEU A 258 1.38 14.99 -26.83
N GLU A 259 1.66 16.12 -26.20
CA GLU A 259 2.09 17.30 -26.94
C GLU A 259 3.55 17.17 -27.41
N LYS A 260 3.75 17.54 -28.67
CA LYS A 260 4.97 17.23 -29.44
C LYS A 260 6.06 18.27 -29.18
N SER A 261 7.02 18.00 -28.27
CA SER A 261 8.33 18.67 -28.35
C SER A 261 9.46 17.89 -27.70
N GLY A 262 10.46 17.55 -28.46
CA GLY A 262 11.83 17.19 -28.15
C GLY A 262 12.08 16.17 -27.02
N ALA A 263 12.95 16.54 -26.07
CA ALA A 263 13.36 15.68 -24.96
C ALA A 263 12.24 15.40 -23.93
N GLN A 264 11.32 16.36 -23.73
CA GLN A 264 10.12 16.15 -22.88
C GLN A 264 9.20 15.07 -23.47
N MET A 265 9.19 14.91 -24.79
CA MET A 265 8.43 13.86 -25.47
C MET A 265 8.92 12.45 -25.09
N SER A 266 10.23 12.27 -24.83
CA SER A 266 10.78 10.97 -24.47
C SER A 266 10.36 10.54 -23.05
N ALA A 267 10.35 11.47 -22.10
CA ALA A 267 9.93 11.22 -20.72
C ALA A 267 8.42 10.95 -20.62
N GLN A 268 7.59 11.76 -21.28
CA GLN A 268 6.14 11.56 -21.33
C GLN A 268 5.75 10.27 -22.07
N TYR A 269 6.44 9.95 -23.17
CA TYR A 269 6.26 8.68 -23.86
C TYR A 269 6.63 7.49 -22.99
N ALA A 270 7.73 7.60 -22.23
CA ALA A 270 8.15 6.58 -21.28
C ALA A 270 7.12 6.40 -20.16
N LEU A 271 6.57 7.51 -19.60
CA LEU A 271 5.52 7.47 -18.60
C LEU A 271 4.23 6.83 -19.16
N GLY A 272 3.76 7.27 -20.32
CA GLY A 272 2.58 6.72 -20.97
C GLY A 272 2.70 5.24 -21.33
N ASN A 273 3.90 4.76 -21.71
CA ASN A 273 4.15 3.35 -21.93
C ASN A 273 4.16 2.55 -20.62
N ALA A 274 4.83 3.06 -19.59
CA ALA A 274 4.87 2.39 -18.29
C ALA A 274 3.46 2.26 -17.68
N LEU A 275 2.61 3.29 -17.81
CA LEU A 275 1.22 3.23 -17.40
C LEU A 275 0.41 2.18 -18.18
N ARG A 276 0.70 2.00 -19.48
CA ARG A 276 0.07 0.95 -20.29
C ARG A 276 0.57 -0.45 -19.96
N GLU A 277 1.86 -0.59 -19.65
CA GLU A 277 2.48 -1.86 -19.28
C GLU A 277 2.09 -2.31 -17.88
N ASP A 278 1.93 -1.38 -16.92
CA ASP A 278 1.38 -1.70 -15.58
C ASP A 278 -0.15 -1.71 -15.60
N ALA A 279 -0.70 -2.83 -16.09
CA ALA A 279 -2.14 -3.02 -16.20
C ALA A 279 -2.87 -2.85 -14.86
N ALA A 280 -2.25 -3.22 -13.73
CA ALA A 280 -2.85 -3.12 -12.41
C ALA A 280 -2.98 -1.65 -11.96
N PHE A 281 -1.93 -0.86 -12.14
CA PHE A 281 -1.96 0.55 -11.80
C PHE A 281 -2.89 1.34 -12.72
N ASN A 282 -2.86 1.07 -14.03
CA ASN A 282 -3.75 1.68 -15.01
C ASN A 282 -5.23 1.37 -14.70
N ALA A 283 -5.55 0.12 -14.39
CA ALA A 283 -6.90 -0.28 -13.98
C ALA A 283 -7.37 0.48 -12.72
N ARG A 284 -6.48 0.73 -11.74
CA ARG A 284 -6.78 1.53 -10.55
C ARG A 284 -7.10 2.98 -10.90
N LEU A 285 -6.29 3.63 -11.72
CA LEU A 285 -6.53 5.02 -12.16
C LEU A 285 -7.85 5.13 -12.93
N ASN A 286 -8.11 4.20 -13.85
CA ASN A 286 -9.36 4.16 -14.61
C ASN A 286 -10.57 3.95 -13.70
N ALA A 287 -10.49 3.03 -12.73
CA ALA A 287 -11.54 2.78 -11.75
C ALA A 287 -11.80 4.02 -10.89
N LEU A 288 -10.76 4.75 -10.49
CA LEU A 288 -10.89 5.99 -9.73
C LEU A 288 -11.55 7.09 -10.57
N THR A 289 -11.11 7.26 -11.82
CA THR A 289 -11.68 8.24 -12.77
C THR A 289 -13.14 7.95 -13.07
N THR A 290 -13.48 6.68 -13.31
CA THR A 290 -14.88 6.26 -13.54
C THR A 290 -15.73 6.56 -12.31
N TRP A 291 -15.23 6.28 -11.12
CA TRP A 291 -15.96 6.54 -9.89
C TRP A 291 -16.16 8.04 -9.62
N VAL A 292 -15.16 8.89 -9.87
CA VAL A 292 -15.28 10.36 -9.74
C VAL A 292 -16.41 10.91 -10.60
N ASN A 293 -16.65 10.30 -11.76
CA ASN A 293 -17.70 10.71 -12.69
C ASN A 293 -19.05 10.00 -12.42
N SER A 294 -19.16 9.20 -11.35
CA SER A 294 -20.37 8.47 -11.00
C SER A 294 -21.28 9.25 -10.04
N PRO A 295 -22.60 8.99 -10.07
CA PRO A 295 -23.54 9.56 -9.09
C PRO A 295 -23.20 9.17 -7.64
N GLU A 296 -22.63 7.98 -7.44
CA GLU A 296 -22.26 7.47 -6.12
C GLU A 296 -21.20 8.35 -5.46
N TYR A 297 -20.24 8.89 -6.22
CA TYR A 297 -19.23 9.81 -5.68
C TYR A 297 -19.85 11.11 -5.19
N VAL A 298 -20.77 11.69 -5.97
CA VAL A 298 -21.49 12.92 -5.61
C VAL A 298 -22.31 12.69 -4.33
N SER A 299 -23.08 11.62 -4.28
CA SER A 299 -23.88 11.24 -3.09
C SER A 299 -23.01 11.00 -1.86
N ALA A 300 -21.83 10.36 -2.03
CA ALA A 300 -20.89 10.14 -0.94
C ALA A 300 -20.32 11.47 -0.40
N LEU A 301 -20.00 12.42 -1.28
CA LEU A 301 -19.54 13.76 -0.88
C LEU A 301 -20.61 14.52 -0.10
N GLU A 302 -21.87 14.47 -0.53
CA GLU A 302 -22.99 15.13 0.16
C GLU A 302 -23.23 14.52 1.54
N THR A 303 -23.10 13.20 1.68
CA THR A 303 -23.26 12.50 2.95
C THR A 303 -22.16 12.83 3.95
N LEU A 304 -20.95 13.14 3.46
CA LEU A 304 -19.76 13.44 4.26
C LEU A 304 -19.50 14.95 4.43
N ALA A 305 -20.32 15.82 3.83
CA ALA A 305 -20.26 17.27 3.99
C ALA A 305 -20.91 17.69 5.30
#